data_2bc96f4a91db3ceeceb04ebb552958b3
#
_entry.id   2bc96f4a91db3ceeceb04ebb552958b3
#
_cell.length_a   1.000
_cell.length_b   1.000
_cell.length_c   1.000
_cell.angle_alpha   90.00
_cell.angle_beta   90.00
_cell.angle_gamma   90.00
#
_symmetry.space_group_name_H-M   'P 1'
#
loop_
_entity.id
_entity.type
_entity.pdbx_description
1 polymer ?
#
loop_
_entity_poly.entity_id
_entity_poly.type
_entity_poly.pdbx_seq_one_letter_code
_entity_poly.pdbx_strand_id
1 'polypeptide(L)'
;MTERKVRVRFAPSPTGALHIGGVRTALYNYLFARQHGGDFIFRIEDTDSNRFVPGAEEYILESFKWLGIPFDEGVSFGGDHGPYRQSERREIYKKYVQILLEAGKAYIAFDTPEELEAKRAEIANFQYDASTRMQMRNSLTLPKEEVDALIAAGKQYVVRFKIEPNEDVHVNDLIRGEVVINSSILDDKVLYKSADELPTYHLANIVDDHLMEVSHVIRGEEWLPSAPLHVLLYRAFGWEDTMPAFAHLPLLLKPEGNGKLSKRDGDRLGFPVFPLEWHDPKSGDVSSGYRESGYLPEAVINFLALLGWNPGNDQELMSMDELVKLFDLSHCSKSGAKFDYKKGIWFNHEYIMMKPDAEIACLFRPVLESNGIDASNYSDEFLTKVVSLVKGRVNFVKELWDQTRFFS
;
A
#
# COMPACT_ATOMS: atom_id res chain seq x y z
N MET A 1 27.97 -17.54 1.90
CA MET A 1 26.55 -17.60 1.59
C MET A 1 26.28 -16.59 0.49
N THR A 2 25.68 -17.01 -0.62
CA THR A 2 25.20 -16.08 -1.64
C THR A 2 24.11 -15.22 -1.02
N GLU A 3 24.27 -13.91 -1.07
CA GLU A 3 23.30 -12.98 -0.58
C GLU A 3 21.98 -13.15 -1.36
N ARG A 4 20.86 -13.14 -0.62
CA ARG A 4 19.52 -13.30 -1.21
C ARG A 4 19.20 -12.09 -2.08
N LYS A 5 18.67 -12.32 -3.29
CA LYS A 5 18.21 -11.24 -4.16
C LYS A 5 17.15 -10.42 -3.46
N VAL A 6 17.28 -9.09 -3.54
CA VAL A 6 16.26 -8.19 -3.03
C VAL A 6 15.02 -8.28 -3.93
N ARG A 7 13.90 -8.60 -3.31
CA ARG A 7 12.58 -8.63 -3.97
C ARG A 7 11.58 -7.99 -3.01
N VAL A 8 10.90 -6.98 -3.48
CA VAL A 8 9.92 -6.22 -2.72
C VAL A 8 8.62 -6.11 -3.52
N ARG A 9 7.53 -5.72 -2.88
CA ARG A 9 6.24 -5.66 -3.55
C ARG A 9 5.43 -4.44 -3.12
N PHE A 10 4.57 -4.00 -4.02
CA PHE A 10 3.41 -3.19 -3.74
C PHE A 10 2.17 -4.04 -4.00
N ALA A 11 1.33 -4.21 -2.99
CA ALA A 11 0.23 -5.18 -3.00
C ALA A 11 -1.09 -4.53 -2.56
N PRO A 12 -1.65 -3.62 -3.36
CA PRO A 12 -2.87 -2.90 -2.99
C PRO A 12 -4.12 -3.75 -3.20
N SER A 13 -5.18 -3.41 -2.46
CA SER A 13 -6.53 -3.90 -2.72
C SER A 13 -7.23 -2.94 -3.69
N PRO A 14 -7.94 -3.43 -4.73
CA PRO A 14 -8.57 -2.58 -5.74
C PRO A 14 -9.91 -2.02 -5.25
N THR A 15 -9.88 -1.19 -4.21
CA THR A 15 -11.06 -0.69 -3.49
C THR A 15 -11.46 0.73 -3.85
N GLY A 16 -10.79 1.34 -4.82
CA GLY A 16 -11.04 2.70 -5.27
C GLY A 16 -9.74 3.41 -5.63
N ALA A 17 -9.74 4.73 -5.52
CA ALA A 17 -8.56 5.54 -5.77
C ALA A 17 -7.44 5.21 -4.78
N LEU A 18 -6.21 5.21 -5.27
CA LEU A 18 -5.04 4.97 -4.44
C LEU A 18 -4.69 6.22 -3.63
N HIS A 19 -4.74 6.11 -2.30
CA HIS A 19 -4.34 7.21 -1.42
C HIS A 19 -2.84 7.49 -1.56
N ILE A 20 -2.48 8.77 -1.42
CA ILE A 20 -1.09 9.22 -1.56
C ILE A 20 -0.13 8.51 -0.58
N GLY A 21 -0.63 8.07 0.58
CA GLY A 21 0.14 7.26 1.52
C GLY A 21 0.56 5.91 0.94
N GLY A 22 -0.32 5.28 0.16
CA GLY A 22 0.01 4.05 -0.58
C GLY A 22 1.04 4.30 -1.67
N VAL A 23 0.96 5.44 -2.35
CA VAL A 23 1.96 5.85 -3.35
C VAL A 23 3.33 5.99 -2.71
N ARG A 24 3.42 6.63 -1.53
CA ARG A 24 4.69 6.75 -0.80
C ARG A 24 5.26 5.38 -0.43
N THR A 25 4.42 4.47 0.05
CA THR A 25 4.84 3.09 0.35
C THR A 25 5.42 2.41 -0.88
N ALA A 26 4.74 2.52 -2.01
CA ALA A 26 5.23 1.97 -3.29
C ALA A 26 6.55 2.61 -3.70
N LEU A 27 6.68 3.92 -3.56
CA LEU A 27 7.91 4.65 -3.87
C LEU A 27 9.10 4.12 -3.05
N TYR A 28 8.92 3.91 -1.75
CA TYR A 28 10.00 3.42 -0.88
C TYR A 28 10.41 1.99 -1.27
N ASN A 29 9.47 1.14 -1.62
CA ASN A 29 9.77 -0.19 -2.16
C ASN A 29 10.56 -0.09 -3.47
N TYR A 30 10.13 0.76 -4.38
CA TYR A 30 10.81 1.00 -5.65
C TYR A 30 12.26 1.48 -5.45
N LEU A 31 12.45 2.49 -4.60
CA LEU A 31 13.79 3.04 -4.31
C LEU A 31 14.71 1.97 -3.73
N PHE A 32 14.20 1.18 -2.80
CA PHE A 32 14.95 0.09 -2.19
C PHE A 32 15.34 -0.97 -3.22
N ALA A 33 14.40 -1.39 -4.06
CA ALA A 33 14.68 -2.36 -5.12
C ALA A 33 15.73 -1.86 -6.10
N ARG A 34 15.59 -0.64 -6.58
CA ARG A 34 16.53 -0.07 -7.56
C ARG A 34 17.93 0.09 -6.99
N GLN A 35 18.04 0.54 -5.74
CA GLN A 35 19.33 0.68 -5.08
C GLN A 35 20.08 -0.64 -4.97
N HIS A 36 19.36 -1.74 -4.75
CA HIS A 36 19.95 -3.07 -4.54
C HIS A 36 19.94 -3.94 -5.80
N GLY A 37 19.56 -3.40 -6.95
CA GLY A 37 19.47 -4.20 -8.19
C GLY A 37 18.43 -5.32 -8.11
N GLY A 38 17.40 -5.13 -7.30
CA GLY A 38 16.35 -6.12 -7.04
C GLY A 38 15.10 -5.92 -7.89
N ASP A 39 14.07 -6.70 -7.59
CA ASP A 39 12.81 -6.71 -8.30
C ASP A 39 11.70 -6.02 -7.50
N PHE A 40 10.87 -5.26 -8.19
CA PHE A 40 9.69 -4.61 -7.65
C PHE A 40 8.43 -5.25 -8.25
N ILE A 41 7.63 -5.90 -7.40
CA ILE A 41 6.48 -6.73 -7.79
C ILE A 41 5.19 -5.97 -7.58
N PHE A 42 4.28 -6.07 -8.54
CA PHE A 42 2.91 -5.56 -8.44
C PHE A 42 1.93 -6.72 -8.25
N ARG A 43 1.31 -6.80 -7.06
CA ARG A 43 0.34 -7.83 -6.71
C ARG A 43 -0.99 -7.17 -6.33
N ILE A 44 -2.10 -7.70 -6.84
CA ILE A 44 -3.45 -7.22 -6.50
C ILE A 44 -4.06 -8.12 -5.42
N GLU A 45 -4.44 -7.51 -4.31
CA GLU A 45 -5.05 -8.20 -3.16
C GLU A 45 -6.57 -8.03 -3.20
N ASP A 46 -7.22 -8.81 -4.08
CA ASP A 46 -8.64 -8.75 -4.40
C ASP A 46 -9.45 -9.93 -3.81
N THR A 47 -9.11 -10.35 -2.59
CA THR A 47 -9.82 -11.45 -1.93
C THR A 47 -11.18 -11.05 -1.35
N ASP A 48 -11.44 -9.76 -1.17
CA ASP A 48 -12.72 -9.24 -0.69
C ASP A 48 -13.54 -8.68 -1.84
N SER A 49 -14.43 -9.51 -2.40
CA SER A 49 -15.28 -9.13 -3.53
C SER A 49 -16.26 -7.99 -3.19
N ASN A 50 -16.64 -7.84 -1.92
CA ASN A 50 -17.56 -6.78 -1.49
C ASN A 50 -16.93 -5.38 -1.56
N ARG A 51 -15.61 -5.31 -1.52
CA ARG A 51 -14.85 -4.06 -1.58
C ARG A 51 -14.28 -3.76 -2.96
N PHE A 52 -14.52 -4.63 -3.93
CA PHE A 52 -14.06 -4.42 -5.30
C PHE A 52 -14.73 -3.20 -5.92
N VAL A 53 -13.94 -2.34 -6.57
CA VAL A 53 -14.43 -1.16 -7.29
C VAL A 53 -13.93 -1.20 -8.74
N PRO A 54 -14.84 -1.21 -9.73
CA PRO A 54 -14.45 -1.17 -11.14
C PRO A 54 -13.57 0.03 -11.46
N GLY A 55 -12.53 -0.19 -12.26
CA GLY A 55 -11.60 0.86 -12.67
C GLY A 55 -10.46 1.13 -11.69
N ALA A 56 -10.48 0.55 -10.49
CA ALA A 56 -9.44 0.79 -9.48
C ALA A 56 -8.07 0.26 -9.90
N GLU A 57 -8.02 -0.91 -10.54
CA GLU A 57 -6.76 -1.50 -11.01
C GLU A 57 -6.11 -0.66 -12.11
N GLU A 58 -6.89 -0.24 -13.10
CA GLU A 58 -6.44 0.63 -14.18
C GLU A 58 -5.97 1.98 -13.66
N TYR A 59 -6.67 2.51 -12.65
CA TYR A 59 -6.28 3.75 -11.98
C TYR A 59 -4.90 3.63 -11.35
N ILE A 60 -4.63 2.53 -10.66
CA ILE A 60 -3.33 2.28 -10.03
C ILE A 60 -2.23 2.23 -11.09
N LEU A 61 -2.43 1.48 -12.17
CA LEU A 61 -1.45 1.36 -13.24
C LEU A 61 -1.17 2.71 -13.92
N GLU A 62 -2.21 3.49 -14.19
CA GLU A 62 -2.07 4.82 -14.77
C GLU A 62 -1.32 5.78 -13.83
N SER A 63 -1.59 5.69 -12.53
CA SER A 63 -0.91 6.50 -11.52
C SER A 63 0.60 6.27 -11.53
N PHE A 64 1.03 5.02 -11.53
CA PHE A 64 2.46 4.71 -11.52
C PHE A 64 3.13 5.00 -12.87
N LYS A 65 2.39 4.89 -13.97
CA LYS A 65 2.89 5.32 -15.27
C LYS A 65 3.16 6.82 -15.29
N TRP A 66 2.22 7.63 -14.78
CA TRP A 66 2.41 9.07 -14.67
C TRP A 66 3.59 9.44 -13.79
N LEU A 67 3.76 8.75 -12.65
CA LEU A 67 4.84 8.99 -11.71
C LEU A 67 6.21 8.49 -12.19
N GLY A 68 6.23 7.68 -13.26
CA GLY A 68 7.48 7.10 -13.76
C GLY A 68 8.05 6.02 -12.84
N ILE A 69 7.20 5.26 -12.16
CA ILE A 69 7.58 4.14 -11.30
C ILE A 69 7.18 2.84 -12.00
N PRO A 70 8.11 2.16 -12.71
CA PRO A 70 7.81 0.89 -13.36
C PRO A 70 7.88 -0.27 -12.38
N PHE A 71 7.07 -1.31 -12.66
CA PHE A 71 7.17 -2.60 -11.99
C PHE A 71 7.98 -3.58 -12.85
N ASP A 72 8.70 -4.48 -12.21
CA ASP A 72 9.51 -5.50 -12.91
C ASP A 72 8.71 -6.77 -13.17
N GLU A 73 7.72 -7.03 -12.34
CA GLU A 73 6.96 -8.28 -12.33
C GLU A 73 5.58 -8.00 -11.75
N GLY A 74 4.56 -8.75 -12.18
CA GLY A 74 3.23 -8.64 -11.57
C GLY A 74 2.11 -8.53 -12.57
N VAL A 75 0.96 -8.05 -12.11
CA VAL A 75 -0.22 -7.83 -12.96
C VAL A 75 0.15 -6.87 -14.09
N SER A 76 -0.11 -7.29 -15.33
CA SER A 76 0.24 -6.58 -16.58
C SER A 76 1.73 -6.53 -16.92
N PHE A 77 2.60 -7.09 -16.08
CA PHE A 77 4.05 -7.10 -16.32
C PHE A 77 4.62 -8.51 -16.50
N GLY A 78 3.82 -9.54 -16.15
CA GLY A 78 4.27 -10.94 -16.23
C GLY A 78 5.30 -11.29 -15.17
N GLY A 79 5.95 -12.43 -15.35
CA GLY A 79 6.97 -12.96 -14.43
C GLY A 79 6.74 -14.43 -14.12
N ASP A 80 7.64 -14.99 -13.31
CA ASP A 80 7.69 -16.43 -13.05
C ASP A 80 6.87 -16.89 -11.85
N HIS A 81 6.21 -15.98 -11.14
CA HIS A 81 5.54 -16.26 -9.85
C HIS A 81 4.01 -16.03 -9.90
N GLY A 82 3.45 -15.92 -11.11
CA GLY A 82 2.01 -15.71 -11.27
C GLY A 82 1.13 -16.90 -10.86
N PRO A 83 -0.18 -16.71 -10.83
CA PRO A 83 -0.89 -15.43 -11.05
C PRO A 83 -0.61 -14.38 -9.97
N TYR A 84 -0.81 -13.10 -10.30
CA TYR A 84 -0.50 -12.00 -9.39
C TYR A 84 -1.74 -11.32 -8.80
N ARG A 85 -2.95 -11.78 -9.18
CA ARG A 85 -4.20 -11.43 -8.50
C ARG A 85 -4.55 -12.55 -7.54
N GLN A 86 -4.81 -12.21 -6.29
CA GLN A 86 -5.08 -13.21 -5.27
C GLN A 86 -6.36 -14.02 -5.57
N SER A 87 -7.36 -13.41 -6.16
CA SER A 87 -8.59 -14.11 -6.57
C SER A 87 -8.34 -15.24 -7.59
N GLU A 88 -7.22 -15.22 -8.27
CA GLU A 88 -6.83 -16.26 -9.25
C GLU A 88 -5.95 -17.36 -8.62
N ARG A 89 -5.72 -17.32 -7.32
CA ARG A 89 -4.79 -18.20 -6.58
C ARG A 89 -5.50 -19.13 -5.58
N ARG A 90 -6.80 -19.34 -5.73
CA ARG A 90 -7.62 -20.12 -4.78
C ARG A 90 -7.04 -21.50 -4.47
N GLU A 91 -6.62 -22.24 -5.49
CA GLU A 91 -6.09 -23.59 -5.31
C GLU A 91 -4.76 -23.58 -4.53
N ILE A 92 -3.96 -22.55 -4.72
CA ILE A 92 -2.71 -22.38 -3.96
C ILE A 92 -3.03 -22.20 -2.48
N TYR A 93 -3.93 -21.30 -2.14
CA TYR A 93 -4.29 -21.03 -0.74
C TYR A 93 -4.91 -22.25 -0.07
N LYS A 94 -5.76 -22.95 -0.77
CA LYS A 94 -6.40 -24.20 -0.29
C LYS A 94 -5.35 -25.24 0.12
N LYS A 95 -4.31 -25.39 -0.69
CA LYS A 95 -3.19 -26.28 -0.41
C LYS A 95 -2.48 -25.90 0.89
N TYR A 96 -2.16 -24.63 1.07
CA TYR A 96 -1.42 -24.16 2.25
C TYR A 96 -2.27 -24.14 3.52
N VAL A 97 -3.55 -23.89 3.41
CA VAL A 97 -4.51 -24.09 4.53
C VAL A 97 -4.49 -25.54 4.97
N GLN A 98 -4.53 -26.48 4.05
CA GLN A 98 -4.53 -27.90 4.36
C GLN A 98 -3.23 -28.33 5.08
N ILE A 99 -2.10 -27.76 4.68
CA ILE A 99 -0.82 -28.00 5.36
C ILE A 99 -0.91 -27.60 6.83
N LEU A 100 -1.46 -26.44 7.14
CA LEU A 100 -1.62 -25.97 8.52
C LEU A 100 -2.59 -26.85 9.32
N LEU A 101 -3.69 -27.26 8.72
CA LEU A 101 -4.67 -28.14 9.36
C LEU A 101 -4.06 -29.51 9.70
N GLU A 102 -3.36 -30.12 8.76
CA GLU A 102 -2.69 -31.42 8.95
C GLU A 102 -1.58 -31.36 10.00
N ALA A 103 -0.90 -30.23 10.09
CA ALA A 103 0.16 -30.00 11.09
C ALA A 103 -0.40 -29.66 12.50
N GLY A 104 -1.71 -29.54 12.64
CA GLY A 104 -2.33 -29.14 13.91
C GLY A 104 -2.09 -27.68 14.28
N LYS A 105 -1.68 -26.84 13.33
CA LYS A 105 -1.41 -25.41 13.53
C LYS A 105 -2.63 -24.53 13.30
N ALA A 106 -3.67 -25.11 12.72
CA ALA A 106 -4.95 -24.44 12.47
C ALA A 106 -6.09 -25.42 12.70
N TYR A 107 -7.29 -24.91 12.85
CA TYR A 107 -8.48 -25.73 13.07
C TYR A 107 -9.69 -25.11 12.39
N ILE A 108 -10.72 -25.95 12.19
CA ILE A 108 -11.98 -25.55 11.54
C ILE A 108 -12.95 -25.06 12.61
N ALA A 109 -13.57 -23.91 12.39
CA ALA A 109 -14.54 -23.32 13.31
C ALA A 109 -15.87 -23.08 12.63
N PHE A 110 -16.96 -23.49 13.29
CA PHE A 110 -18.33 -23.45 12.77
C PHE A 110 -19.20 -22.38 13.44
N ASP A 111 -18.69 -21.62 14.38
CA ASP A 111 -19.45 -20.59 15.08
C ASP A 111 -20.00 -19.58 14.08
N THR A 112 -21.31 -19.33 14.14
CA THR A 112 -21.99 -18.35 13.28
C THR A 112 -21.73 -16.94 13.78
N PRO A 113 -21.92 -15.89 12.92
CA PRO A 113 -21.85 -14.51 13.38
C PRO A 113 -22.73 -14.22 14.58
N GLU A 114 -23.93 -14.81 14.64
CA GLU A 114 -24.88 -14.68 15.75
C GLU A 114 -24.35 -15.32 17.03
N GLU A 115 -23.74 -16.50 16.93
CA GLU A 115 -23.12 -17.18 18.08
C GLU A 115 -21.92 -16.40 18.62
N LEU A 116 -21.11 -15.80 17.74
CA LEU A 116 -19.99 -14.95 18.12
C LEU A 116 -20.48 -13.68 18.83
N GLU A 117 -21.55 -13.06 18.31
CA GLU A 117 -22.14 -11.87 18.91
C GLU A 117 -22.71 -12.17 20.30
N ALA A 118 -23.34 -13.33 20.47
CA ALA A 118 -23.83 -13.79 21.78
C ALA A 118 -22.67 -13.95 22.79
N LYS A 119 -21.52 -14.44 22.34
CA LYS A 119 -20.32 -14.55 23.18
C LYS A 119 -19.76 -13.19 23.57
N ARG A 120 -19.77 -12.23 22.65
CA ARG A 120 -19.34 -10.86 22.95
C ARG A 120 -20.23 -10.18 23.98
N ALA A 121 -21.53 -10.49 23.98
CA ALA A 121 -22.45 -10.00 24.99
C ALA A 121 -22.26 -10.66 26.36
N GLU A 122 -21.86 -11.93 26.38
CA GLU A 122 -21.65 -12.73 27.59
C GLU A 122 -20.30 -12.45 28.24
N ILE A 123 -19.24 -12.32 27.48
CA ILE A 123 -17.86 -12.17 27.97
C ILE A 123 -17.32 -10.79 27.57
N ALA A 124 -16.94 -10.01 28.58
CA ALA A 124 -16.33 -8.69 28.37
C ALA A 124 -15.00 -8.86 27.62
N ASN A 125 -14.78 -8.04 26.59
CA ASN A 125 -13.57 -8.07 25.75
C ASN A 125 -13.30 -9.45 25.12
N PHE A 126 -14.35 -10.14 24.70
CA PHE A 126 -14.25 -11.47 24.11
C PHE A 126 -13.29 -11.45 22.92
N GLN A 127 -12.35 -12.40 22.94
CA GLN A 127 -11.52 -12.75 21.79
C GLN A 127 -11.58 -14.27 21.59
N TYR A 128 -11.57 -14.71 20.35
CA TYR A 128 -11.48 -16.12 20.00
C TYR A 128 -9.99 -16.50 20.10
N ASP A 129 -9.57 -17.06 21.21
CA ASP A 129 -8.17 -17.29 21.54
C ASP A 129 -7.94 -18.58 22.35
N ALA A 130 -6.72 -18.76 22.84
CA ALA A 130 -6.37 -19.94 23.62
C ALA A 130 -7.25 -20.12 24.87
N SER A 131 -7.75 -19.03 25.48
CA SER A 131 -8.56 -19.09 26.69
C SER A 131 -10.05 -19.41 26.41
N THR A 132 -10.53 -19.15 25.21
CA THR A 132 -11.96 -19.28 24.85
C THR A 132 -12.26 -20.36 23.84
N ARG A 133 -11.27 -20.78 23.03
CA ARG A 133 -11.51 -21.72 21.91
C ARG A 133 -12.17 -23.01 22.31
N MET A 134 -11.93 -23.52 23.51
CA MET A 134 -12.51 -24.78 23.98
C MET A 134 -13.97 -24.64 24.43
N GLN A 135 -14.49 -23.43 24.51
CA GLN A 135 -15.90 -23.14 24.77
C GLN A 135 -16.69 -22.93 23.46
N MET A 136 -16.01 -22.99 22.33
CA MET A 136 -16.59 -22.65 21.03
C MET A 136 -16.82 -23.92 20.20
N ARG A 137 -17.51 -23.74 19.08
CA ARG A 137 -17.91 -24.84 18.23
C ARG A 137 -16.92 -25.00 17.06
N ASN A 138 -15.95 -25.88 17.26
CA ASN A 138 -14.87 -26.05 16.32
C ASN A 138 -14.32 -27.49 16.32
N SER A 139 -13.38 -27.78 15.45
CA SER A 139 -12.81 -29.12 15.30
C SER A 139 -11.95 -29.56 16.48
N LEU A 140 -11.64 -28.68 17.45
CA LEU A 140 -10.97 -29.06 18.69
C LEU A 140 -11.96 -29.53 19.75
N THR A 141 -13.24 -29.12 19.66
CA THR A 141 -14.28 -29.41 20.64
C THR A 141 -15.31 -30.44 20.17
N LEU A 142 -15.44 -30.65 18.86
CA LEU A 142 -16.38 -31.57 18.27
C LEU A 142 -15.70 -32.90 17.89
N PRO A 143 -16.42 -34.04 17.98
CA PRO A 143 -15.92 -35.30 17.44
C PRO A 143 -15.63 -35.19 15.94
N LYS A 144 -14.62 -35.91 15.46
CA LYS A 144 -14.21 -35.88 14.05
C LYS A 144 -15.36 -36.23 13.12
N GLU A 145 -16.17 -37.22 13.49
CA GLU A 145 -17.33 -37.67 12.68
C GLU A 145 -18.35 -36.53 12.50
N GLU A 146 -18.57 -35.73 13.54
CA GLU A 146 -19.47 -34.57 13.47
C GLU A 146 -18.90 -33.47 12.58
N VAL A 147 -17.60 -33.20 12.70
CA VAL A 147 -16.91 -32.22 11.83
C VAL A 147 -17.04 -32.64 10.36
N ASP A 148 -16.74 -33.89 10.06
CA ASP A 148 -16.81 -34.41 8.70
C ASP A 148 -18.26 -34.38 8.15
N ALA A 149 -19.26 -34.67 8.99
CA ALA A 149 -20.67 -34.60 8.61
C ALA A 149 -21.12 -33.16 8.33
N LEU A 150 -20.67 -32.18 9.13
CA LEU A 150 -20.98 -30.77 8.93
C LEU A 150 -20.40 -30.25 7.60
N ILE A 151 -19.16 -30.60 7.31
CA ILE A 151 -18.51 -30.25 6.06
C ILE A 151 -19.21 -30.88 4.87
N ALA A 152 -19.53 -32.18 4.95
CA ALA A 152 -20.23 -32.89 3.91
C ALA A 152 -21.64 -32.35 3.65
N ALA A 153 -22.31 -31.81 4.68
CA ALA A 153 -23.63 -31.18 4.57
C ALA A 153 -23.55 -29.75 4.02
N GLY A 154 -22.37 -29.24 3.71
CA GLY A 154 -22.18 -27.87 3.19
C GLY A 154 -22.24 -26.77 4.22
N LYS A 155 -22.10 -27.11 5.51
CA LYS A 155 -22.03 -26.08 6.58
C LYS A 155 -20.83 -25.18 6.35
N GLN A 156 -21.05 -23.88 6.33
CA GLN A 156 -19.97 -22.90 6.23
C GLN A 156 -19.08 -22.93 7.46
N TYR A 157 -17.79 -22.78 7.22
CA TYR A 157 -16.78 -22.75 8.26
C TYR A 157 -15.68 -21.74 7.92
N VAL A 158 -14.91 -21.42 8.91
CA VAL A 158 -13.66 -20.69 8.74
C VAL A 158 -12.51 -21.55 9.30
N VAL A 159 -11.31 -21.27 8.85
CA VAL A 159 -10.09 -21.87 9.42
C VAL A 159 -9.41 -20.81 10.27
N ARG A 160 -9.18 -21.14 11.53
CA ARG A 160 -8.49 -20.25 12.49
C ARG A 160 -7.09 -20.74 12.76
N PHE A 161 -6.16 -19.80 12.89
CA PHE A 161 -4.80 -20.11 13.31
C PHE A 161 -4.79 -20.43 14.82
N LYS A 162 -4.15 -21.52 15.18
CA LYS A 162 -4.08 -21.95 16.59
C LYS A 162 -2.86 -21.31 17.26
N ILE A 163 -3.12 -20.25 18.01
CA ILE A 163 -2.05 -19.53 18.73
C ILE A 163 -1.77 -20.23 20.05
N GLU A 164 -0.52 -20.65 20.26
CA GLU A 164 -0.07 -21.12 21.57
C GLU A 164 0.20 -19.92 22.46
N PRO A 165 -0.35 -19.89 23.70
CA PRO A 165 -0.17 -18.75 24.59
C PRO A 165 1.22 -18.70 25.20
N ASN A 166 1.58 -17.55 25.73
CA ASN A 166 2.76 -17.35 26.56
C ASN A 166 4.11 -17.60 25.87
N GLU A 167 4.17 -17.30 24.57
CA GLU A 167 5.41 -17.30 23.81
C GLU A 167 5.80 -15.86 23.48
N ASP A 168 7.07 -15.51 23.64
CA ASP A 168 7.58 -14.22 23.19
C ASP A 168 7.89 -14.28 21.70
N VAL A 169 7.21 -13.41 20.95
CA VAL A 169 7.37 -13.33 19.50
C VAL A 169 8.23 -12.11 19.18
N HIS A 170 9.36 -12.35 18.53
CA HIS A 170 10.31 -11.32 18.15
C HIS A 170 10.06 -10.87 16.71
N VAL A 171 9.82 -9.59 16.53
CA VAL A 171 9.73 -8.95 15.21
C VAL A 171 10.93 -8.02 15.08
N ASN A 172 11.85 -8.36 14.18
CA ASN A 172 13.01 -7.53 13.91
C ASN A 172 12.66 -6.56 12.78
N ASP A 173 12.40 -5.32 13.15
CA ASP A 173 12.02 -4.27 12.21
C ASP A 173 13.23 -3.43 11.83
N LEU A 174 13.46 -3.24 10.53
CA LEU A 174 14.63 -2.50 10.03
C LEU A 174 14.58 -1.01 10.37
N ILE A 175 13.40 -0.49 10.71
CA ILE A 175 13.22 0.92 11.10
C ILE A 175 13.16 1.07 12.61
N ARG A 176 12.39 0.20 13.27
CA ARG A 176 12.00 0.33 14.68
C ARG A 176 12.84 -0.51 15.65
N GLY A 177 13.70 -1.35 15.10
CA GLY A 177 14.46 -2.30 15.90
C GLY A 177 13.64 -3.50 16.33
N GLU A 178 14.04 -4.18 17.39
CA GLU A 178 13.35 -5.36 17.87
C GLU A 178 12.09 -4.99 18.64
N VAL A 179 10.96 -5.59 18.23
CA VAL A 179 9.68 -5.50 18.92
C VAL A 179 9.33 -6.88 19.44
N VAL A 180 9.07 -7.02 20.73
CA VAL A 180 8.72 -8.29 21.37
C VAL A 180 7.28 -8.23 21.86
N ILE A 181 6.46 -9.19 21.41
CA ILE A 181 5.05 -9.30 21.81
C ILE A 181 4.83 -10.70 22.38
N ASN A 182 4.18 -10.81 23.55
CA ASN A 182 3.78 -12.10 24.08
C ASN A 182 2.52 -12.59 23.35
N SER A 183 2.54 -13.85 22.90
CA SER A 183 1.45 -14.46 22.12
C SER A 183 0.12 -14.53 22.85
N SER A 184 0.11 -14.42 24.17
CA SER A 184 -1.12 -14.44 24.97
C SER A 184 -2.08 -13.28 24.67
N ILE A 185 -1.61 -12.21 24.05
CA ILE A 185 -2.47 -11.09 23.62
C ILE A 185 -3.06 -11.27 22.22
N LEU A 186 -2.63 -12.30 21.50
CA LEU A 186 -3.08 -12.56 20.14
C LEU A 186 -4.31 -13.46 20.15
N ASP A 187 -5.25 -13.17 19.26
CA ASP A 187 -6.41 -14.04 19.02
C ASP A 187 -6.14 -15.02 17.88
N ASP A 188 -6.96 -16.08 17.83
CA ASP A 188 -6.90 -17.08 16.76
C ASP A 188 -7.55 -16.50 15.50
N LYS A 189 -6.79 -15.73 14.74
CA LYS A 189 -7.27 -15.04 13.54
C LYS A 189 -7.81 -16.01 12.50
N VAL A 190 -8.86 -15.58 11.83
CA VAL A 190 -9.39 -16.30 10.66
C VAL A 190 -8.35 -16.21 9.55
N LEU A 191 -7.99 -17.36 8.99
CA LEU A 191 -7.06 -17.47 7.87
C LEU A 191 -7.75 -17.75 6.54
N TYR A 192 -8.91 -18.41 6.59
CA TYR A 192 -9.59 -18.90 5.41
C TYR A 192 -11.09 -19.03 5.65
N LYS A 193 -11.89 -18.75 4.62
CA LYS A 193 -13.35 -18.84 4.65
C LYS A 193 -13.84 -19.79 3.58
N SER A 194 -14.62 -20.82 3.98
CA SER A 194 -15.18 -21.77 3.05
C SER A 194 -16.23 -21.17 2.11
N ALA A 195 -16.89 -20.10 2.54
CA ALA A 195 -17.99 -19.49 1.79
C ALA A 195 -17.58 -19.02 0.38
N ASP A 196 -16.41 -18.43 0.26
CA ASP A 196 -15.88 -17.93 -1.02
C ASP A 196 -14.61 -18.67 -1.47
N GLU A 197 -14.15 -19.62 -0.66
CA GLU A 197 -12.92 -20.39 -0.89
C GLU A 197 -11.69 -19.49 -1.01
N LEU A 198 -11.67 -18.39 -0.24
CA LEU A 198 -10.59 -17.42 -0.24
C LEU A 198 -10.00 -17.24 1.16
N PRO A 199 -8.68 -16.96 1.22
CA PRO A 199 -8.01 -16.64 2.47
C PRO A 199 -8.34 -15.21 2.90
N THR A 200 -8.08 -14.94 4.17
CA THR A 200 -7.97 -13.56 4.64
C THR A 200 -6.59 -13.00 4.27
N TYR A 201 -6.42 -11.70 4.46
CA TYR A 201 -5.15 -11.00 4.25
C TYR A 201 -3.97 -11.72 4.93
N HIS A 202 -4.16 -12.20 6.15
CA HIS A 202 -3.07 -12.79 6.94
C HIS A 202 -2.44 -14.00 6.25
N LEU A 203 -3.24 -14.94 5.81
CA LEU A 203 -2.72 -16.12 5.12
C LEU A 203 -2.22 -15.80 3.72
N ALA A 204 -3.01 -15.05 2.95
CA ALA A 204 -2.68 -14.72 1.55
C ALA A 204 -1.33 -14.00 1.47
N ASN A 205 -1.13 -13.00 2.31
CA ASN A 205 0.08 -12.22 2.38
C ASN A 205 1.32 -13.10 2.63
N ILE A 206 1.25 -13.99 3.61
CA ILE A 206 2.38 -14.86 3.98
C ILE A 206 2.70 -15.86 2.85
N VAL A 207 1.68 -16.52 2.32
CA VAL A 207 1.83 -17.51 1.25
C VAL A 207 2.42 -16.85 0.01
N ASP A 208 1.89 -15.71 -0.38
CA ASP A 208 2.32 -15.04 -1.60
C ASP A 208 3.73 -14.46 -1.46
N ASP A 209 4.05 -13.84 -0.34
CA ASP A 209 5.39 -13.32 -0.10
C ASP A 209 6.42 -14.44 -0.11
N HIS A 210 6.08 -15.62 0.44
CA HIS A 210 6.96 -16.79 0.39
C HIS A 210 7.13 -17.31 -1.03
N LEU A 211 6.03 -17.56 -1.74
CA LEU A 211 6.06 -18.13 -3.10
C LEU A 211 6.65 -17.17 -4.14
N MET A 212 6.50 -15.88 -3.93
CA MET A 212 7.08 -14.85 -4.79
C MET A 212 8.49 -14.45 -4.38
N GLU A 213 9.07 -15.17 -3.40
CA GLU A 213 10.44 -14.98 -2.92
C GLU A 213 10.72 -13.53 -2.47
N VAL A 214 9.76 -12.91 -1.83
CA VAL A 214 9.91 -11.56 -1.27
C VAL A 214 10.95 -11.59 -0.14
N SER A 215 11.94 -10.71 -0.24
CA SER A 215 13.03 -10.62 0.73
C SER A 215 12.79 -9.60 1.83
N HIS A 216 12.04 -8.55 1.51
CA HIS A 216 11.75 -7.44 2.42
C HIS A 216 10.29 -7.03 2.28
N VAL A 217 9.60 -6.93 3.41
CA VAL A 217 8.22 -6.43 3.48
C VAL A 217 8.28 -5.01 4.04
N ILE A 218 8.16 -4.04 3.15
CA ILE A 218 8.15 -2.61 3.47
C ILE A 218 6.71 -2.13 3.31
N ARG A 219 6.05 -1.85 4.44
CA ARG A 219 4.62 -1.54 4.47
C ARG A 219 4.31 -0.50 5.56
N GLY A 220 3.10 0.03 5.59
CA GLY A 220 2.68 1.00 6.57
C GLY A 220 2.63 0.43 8.00
N GLU A 221 2.83 1.28 9.00
CA GLU A 221 2.84 0.87 10.41
C GLU A 221 1.48 0.39 10.93
N GLU A 222 0.39 0.61 10.19
CA GLU A 222 -0.92 0.04 10.51
C GLU A 222 -0.90 -1.48 10.57
N TRP A 223 0.06 -2.11 9.90
CA TRP A 223 0.26 -3.56 9.88
C TRP A 223 1.19 -4.07 10.98
N LEU A 224 1.84 -3.19 11.72
CA LEU A 224 2.75 -3.58 12.78
C LEU A 224 2.08 -4.46 13.86
N PRO A 225 0.86 -4.18 14.31
CA PRO A 225 0.16 -5.07 15.26
C PRO A 225 -0.06 -6.49 14.75
N SER A 226 -0.11 -6.69 13.43
CA SER A 226 -0.27 -8.02 12.80
C SER A 226 1.07 -8.74 12.59
N ALA A 227 2.19 -8.04 12.70
CA ALA A 227 3.50 -8.62 12.44
C ALA A 227 3.84 -9.84 13.32
N PRO A 228 3.50 -9.86 14.63
CA PRO A 228 3.73 -11.05 15.45
C PRO A 228 2.97 -12.29 14.95
N LEU A 229 1.71 -12.11 14.55
CA LEU A 229 0.92 -13.17 13.92
C LEU A 229 1.59 -13.69 12.66
N HIS A 230 2.10 -12.79 11.83
CA HIS A 230 2.78 -13.14 10.58
C HIS A 230 4.07 -13.94 10.84
N VAL A 231 4.86 -13.54 11.82
CA VAL A 231 6.05 -14.29 12.24
C VAL A 231 5.66 -15.71 12.68
N LEU A 232 4.60 -15.85 13.47
CA LEU A 232 4.11 -17.17 13.89
C LEU A 232 3.64 -18.03 12.72
N LEU A 233 3.03 -17.42 11.70
CA LEU A 233 2.64 -18.14 10.47
C LEU A 233 3.86 -18.64 9.70
N TYR A 234 4.88 -17.83 9.52
CA TYR A 234 6.13 -18.28 8.92
C TYR A 234 6.72 -19.46 9.69
N ARG A 235 6.74 -19.37 11.01
CA ARG A 235 7.22 -20.46 11.87
C ARG A 235 6.37 -21.72 11.71
N ALA A 236 5.05 -21.59 11.69
CA ALA A 236 4.13 -22.73 11.51
C ALA A 236 4.32 -23.46 10.19
N PHE A 237 4.67 -22.75 9.13
CA PHE A 237 4.98 -23.33 7.83
C PHE A 237 6.41 -23.89 7.75
N GLY A 238 7.27 -23.63 8.72
CA GLY A 238 8.67 -24.01 8.65
C GLY A 238 9.52 -23.11 7.74
N TRP A 239 9.10 -21.87 7.56
CA TRP A 239 9.71 -20.89 6.63
C TRP A 239 10.54 -19.82 7.32
N GLU A 240 10.98 -20.04 8.55
CA GLU A 240 11.73 -19.03 9.31
C GLU A 240 13.03 -18.61 8.60
N ASP A 241 13.71 -19.55 7.93
CA ASP A 241 14.98 -19.29 7.23
C ASP A 241 14.81 -18.37 6.02
N THR A 242 13.64 -18.34 5.43
CA THR A 242 13.33 -17.52 4.25
C THR A 242 12.34 -16.40 4.54
N MET A 243 12.01 -16.19 5.82
CA MET A 243 11.10 -15.11 6.23
C MET A 243 11.69 -13.77 5.80
N PRO A 244 10.86 -12.88 5.18
CA PRO A 244 11.31 -11.54 4.83
C PRO A 244 11.74 -10.73 6.05
N ALA A 245 12.65 -9.79 5.85
CA ALA A 245 12.88 -8.73 6.81
C ALA A 245 11.68 -7.75 6.75
N PHE A 246 11.30 -7.18 7.88
CA PHE A 246 10.18 -6.25 7.98
C PHE A 246 10.67 -4.82 8.16
N ALA A 247 9.97 -3.89 7.53
CA ALA A 247 10.16 -2.47 7.76
C ALA A 247 8.76 -1.80 7.76
N HIS A 248 8.37 -1.26 8.90
CA HIS A 248 7.07 -0.60 9.06
C HIS A 248 7.25 0.92 9.01
N LEU A 249 6.70 1.51 7.94
CA LEU A 249 6.83 2.93 7.63
C LEU A 249 5.94 3.79 8.53
N PRO A 250 6.38 5.01 8.87
CA PRO A 250 5.57 5.93 9.65
C PRO A 250 4.31 6.35 8.88
N LEU A 251 3.20 6.55 9.59
CA LEU A 251 1.96 7.06 9.02
C LEU A 251 2.14 8.49 8.50
N LEU A 252 1.37 8.83 7.46
CA LEU A 252 1.14 10.22 7.10
C LEU A 252 0.08 10.79 8.03
N LEU A 253 0.44 11.84 8.76
CA LEU A 253 -0.43 12.47 9.74
C LEU A 253 -1.11 13.72 9.17
N LYS A 254 -2.25 14.10 9.75
CA LYS A 254 -2.96 15.34 9.41
C LYS A 254 -2.03 16.54 9.48
N PRO A 255 -2.18 17.54 8.59
CA PRO A 255 -1.42 18.78 8.68
C PRO A 255 -1.76 19.58 9.94
N GLU A 256 -2.99 19.46 10.43
CA GLU A 256 -3.48 20.10 11.65
C GLU A 256 -4.19 19.07 12.52
N GLY A 257 -3.92 19.11 13.83
CA GLY A 257 -4.50 18.20 14.80
C GLY A 257 -3.78 16.84 14.82
N ASN A 258 -4.44 15.85 15.39
CA ASN A 258 -3.89 14.51 15.60
C ASN A 258 -4.60 13.50 14.70
N GLY A 259 -3.87 12.45 14.32
CA GLY A 259 -4.42 11.32 13.59
C GLY A 259 -3.93 11.21 12.16
N LYS A 260 -4.37 10.15 11.50
CA LYS A 260 -3.98 9.79 10.14
C LYS A 260 -4.60 10.76 9.12
N LEU A 261 -3.79 11.14 8.12
CA LEU A 261 -4.24 11.94 6.98
C LEU A 261 -5.42 11.27 6.28
N SER A 262 -6.47 12.03 6.00
CA SER A 262 -7.68 11.56 5.31
C SER A 262 -8.08 12.49 4.18
N LYS A 263 -8.96 11.98 3.30
CA LYS A 263 -9.55 12.78 2.21
C LYS A 263 -10.25 14.05 2.74
N ARG A 264 -10.86 13.99 3.92
CA ARG A 264 -11.52 15.15 4.55
C ARG A 264 -10.56 16.32 4.79
N ASP A 265 -9.32 16.02 5.16
CA ASP A 265 -8.29 17.04 5.37
C ASP A 265 -7.98 17.77 4.07
N GLY A 266 -7.85 17.01 2.97
CA GLY A 266 -7.64 17.57 1.64
C GLY A 266 -8.82 18.43 1.17
N ASP A 267 -10.03 17.94 1.34
CA ASP A 267 -11.25 18.68 0.98
C ASP A 267 -11.36 19.99 1.77
N ARG A 268 -11.05 19.95 3.06
CA ARG A 268 -11.11 21.11 3.96
C ARG A 268 -10.03 22.14 3.66
N LEU A 269 -8.81 21.70 3.38
CA LEU A 269 -7.64 22.58 3.24
C LEU A 269 -7.26 22.86 1.78
N GLY A 270 -7.91 22.20 0.82
CA GLY A 270 -7.74 22.47 -0.60
C GLY A 270 -6.54 21.78 -1.25
N PHE A 271 -6.17 20.57 -0.82
CA PHE A 271 -5.12 19.79 -1.46
C PHE A 271 -5.62 18.39 -1.82
N PRO A 272 -5.08 17.77 -2.89
CA PRO A 272 -5.45 16.39 -3.25
C PRO A 272 -4.78 15.38 -2.32
N VAL A 273 -5.43 14.20 -2.17
CA VAL A 273 -4.85 13.05 -1.49
C VAL A 273 -4.70 11.83 -2.42
N PHE A 274 -4.98 12.03 -3.70
CA PHE A 274 -4.86 11.00 -4.74
C PHE A 274 -3.90 11.44 -5.83
N PRO A 275 -3.14 10.51 -6.46
CA PRO A 275 -2.23 10.89 -7.54
C PRO A 275 -2.95 11.41 -8.78
N LEU A 276 -4.09 10.83 -9.13
CA LEU A 276 -4.90 11.22 -10.28
C LEU A 276 -6.33 11.51 -9.85
N GLU A 277 -7.05 12.29 -10.65
CA GLU A 277 -8.49 12.50 -10.48
C GLU A 277 -9.21 11.15 -10.48
N TRP A 278 -10.14 10.99 -9.55
CA TRP A 278 -10.93 9.77 -9.42
C TRP A 278 -12.42 10.07 -9.55
N HIS A 279 -13.07 9.36 -10.47
CA HIS A 279 -14.52 9.36 -10.64
C HIS A 279 -15.07 8.09 -10.03
N ASP A 280 -15.72 8.20 -8.87
CA ASP A 280 -16.25 7.03 -8.16
C ASP A 280 -17.44 6.46 -8.94
N PRO A 281 -17.37 5.19 -9.39
CA PRO A 281 -18.44 4.61 -10.21
C PRO A 281 -19.72 4.31 -9.40
N LYS A 282 -19.64 4.30 -8.06
CA LYS A 282 -20.80 4.02 -7.19
C LYS A 282 -21.51 5.28 -6.76
N SER A 283 -20.79 6.31 -6.30
CA SER A 283 -21.35 7.57 -5.81
C SER A 283 -21.46 8.65 -6.88
N GLY A 284 -20.66 8.55 -7.94
CA GLY A 284 -20.52 9.61 -8.94
C GLY A 284 -19.68 10.80 -8.49
N ASP A 285 -19.11 10.74 -7.28
CA ASP A 285 -18.27 11.80 -6.76
C ASP A 285 -16.96 11.88 -7.52
N VAL A 286 -16.46 13.11 -7.70
CA VAL A 286 -15.18 13.39 -8.34
C VAL A 286 -14.20 13.91 -7.29
N SER A 287 -13.06 13.24 -7.14
CA SER A 287 -12.01 13.65 -6.22
C SER A 287 -10.80 14.16 -7.01
N SER A 288 -10.21 15.26 -6.55
CA SER A 288 -9.06 15.86 -7.23
C SER A 288 -7.81 14.97 -7.15
N GLY A 289 -6.98 15.05 -8.20
CA GLY A 289 -5.70 14.36 -8.26
C GLY A 289 -4.55 15.34 -8.41
N TYR A 290 -3.35 14.91 -8.02
CA TYR A 290 -2.13 15.72 -8.15
C TYR A 290 -1.87 16.11 -9.60
N ARG A 291 -2.01 15.16 -10.53
CA ARG A 291 -1.81 15.43 -11.97
C ARG A 291 -2.75 16.52 -12.47
N GLU A 292 -4.06 16.36 -12.23
CA GLU A 292 -5.08 17.31 -12.70
C GLU A 292 -5.01 18.65 -11.97
N SER A 293 -4.49 18.66 -10.75
CA SER A 293 -4.25 19.90 -10.00
C SER A 293 -3.00 20.66 -10.47
N GLY A 294 -2.23 20.09 -11.38
CA GLY A 294 -1.10 20.77 -12.00
C GLY A 294 0.27 20.46 -11.41
N TYR A 295 0.37 19.47 -10.51
CA TYR A 295 1.67 19.05 -9.99
C TYR A 295 2.46 18.27 -11.05
N LEU A 296 3.77 18.52 -11.08
CA LEU A 296 4.68 17.73 -11.90
C LEU A 296 5.00 16.42 -11.19
N PRO A 297 5.11 15.30 -11.91
CA PRO A 297 5.37 14.01 -11.27
C PRO A 297 6.67 13.98 -10.48
N GLU A 298 7.73 14.65 -10.97
CA GLU A 298 9.01 14.75 -10.27
C GLU A 298 8.87 15.47 -8.91
N ALA A 299 8.03 16.49 -8.86
CA ALA A 299 7.76 17.24 -7.63
C ALA A 299 7.01 16.37 -6.62
N VAL A 300 6.02 15.61 -7.06
CA VAL A 300 5.27 14.69 -6.21
C VAL A 300 6.19 13.61 -5.63
N ILE A 301 7.02 13.01 -6.46
CA ILE A 301 8.00 11.98 -6.03
C ILE A 301 8.92 12.53 -4.96
N ASN A 302 9.54 13.68 -5.20
CA ASN A 302 10.48 14.27 -4.27
C ASN A 302 9.81 14.66 -2.93
N PHE A 303 8.63 15.27 -3.02
CA PHE A 303 7.83 15.60 -1.85
C PHE A 303 7.50 14.36 -1.02
N LEU A 304 6.98 13.32 -1.64
CA LEU A 304 6.61 12.07 -0.95
C LEU A 304 7.82 11.37 -0.32
N ALA A 305 8.96 11.39 -0.99
CA ALA A 305 10.18 10.75 -0.48
C ALA A 305 10.60 11.31 0.88
N LEU A 306 10.38 12.59 1.11
CA LEU A 306 10.78 13.27 2.37
C LEU A 306 9.70 13.18 3.47
N LEU A 307 8.58 12.52 3.20
CA LEU A 307 7.56 12.30 4.21
C LEU A 307 7.87 11.04 5.01
N GLY A 308 8.71 11.19 6.02
CA GLY A 308 9.14 10.10 6.91
C GLY A 308 10.51 9.53 6.61
N TRP A 309 11.25 10.14 5.70
CA TRP A 309 12.65 9.80 5.40
C TRP A 309 13.43 11.08 5.10
N ASN A 310 14.73 11.07 5.34
CA ASN A 310 15.64 12.13 4.91
C ASN A 310 17.01 11.54 4.56
N PRO A 311 17.82 12.23 3.73
CA PRO A 311 19.12 11.72 3.31
C PRO A 311 20.22 11.83 4.35
N GLY A 312 19.92 12.31 5.57
CA GLY A 312 20.90 12.53 6.62
C GLY A 312 21.61 13.89 6.54
N ASN A 313 21.13 14.78 5.67
CA ASN A 313 21.63 16.14 5.52
C ASN A 313 20.44 17.08 5.21
N ASP A 314 20.73 18.33 4.84
CA ASP A 314 19.70 19.34 4.58
C ASP A 314 19.22 19.37 3.12
N GLN A 315 19.67 18.44 2.28
CA GLN A 315 19.26 18.39 0.89
C GLN A 315 17.78 18.04 0.78
N GLU A 316 17.02 18.84 0.04
CA GLU A 316 15.59 18.61 -0.19
C GLU A 316 15.30 18.25 -1.64
N LEU A 317 15.93 18.92 -2.59
CA LEU A 317 15.70 18.67 -4.02
C LEU A 317 16.56 17.50 -4.50
N MET A 318 15.90 16.43 -4.92
CA MET A 318 16.55 15.19 -5.37
C MET A 318 15.80 14.61 -6.56
N SER A 319 16.55 14.32 -7.63
CA SER A 319 16.01 13.55 -8.76
C SER A 319 15.71 12.11 -8.35
N MET A 320 15.00 11.38 -9.19
CA MET A 320 14.76 9.94 -8.95
C MET A 320 16.09 9.19 -8.81
N ASP A 321 17.07 9.47 -9.65
CA ASP A 321 18.39 8.81 -9.57
C ASP A 321 19.11 9.12 -8.27
N GLU A 322 19.05 10.37 -7.81
CA GLU A 322 19.60 10.75 -6.52
C GLU A 322 18.88 10.06 -5.35
N LEU A 323 17.54 10.00 -5.40
CA LEU A 323 16.76 9.30 -4.39
C LEU A 323 17.14 7.82 -4.31
N VAL A 324 17.32 7.15 -5.46
CA VAL A 324 17.75 5.75 -5.51
C VAL A 324 19.10 5.58 -4.82
N LYS A 325 20.03 6.47 -5.06
CA LYS A 325 21.38 6.40 -4.46
C LYS A 325 21.38 6.66 -2.97
N LEU A 326 20.56 7.58 -2.50
CA LEU A 326 20.59 8.05 -1.12
C LEU A 326 19.64 7.32 -0.20
N PHE A 327 18.64 6.60 -0.75
CA PHE A 327 17.61 5.97 0.05
C PHE A 327 18.19 4.93 1.01
N ASP A 328 17.80 5.04 2.30
CA ASP A 328 18.25 4.13 3.35
C ASP A 328 17.12 3.98 4.38
N LEU A 329 16.66 2.75 4.57
CA LEU A 329 15.60 2.46 5.54
C LEU A 329 15.95 2.89 6.96
N SER A 330 17.24 2.90 7.32
CA SER A 330 17.68 3.33 8.65
C SER A 330 17.43 4.81 8.92
N HIS A 331 17.25 5.62 7.88
CA HIS A 331 16.92 7.04 7.99
C HIS A 331 15.42 7.31 7.96
N CYS A 332 14.58 6.27 7.92
CA CYS A 332 13.14 6.44 8.08
C CYS A 332 12.81 6.79 9.53
N SER A 333 11.86 7.71 9.71
CA SER A 333 11.37 8.10 11.01
C SER A 333 10.57 6.97 11.67
N LYS A 334 10.67 6.86 12.99
CA LYS A 334 9.84 5.95 13.79
C LYS A 334 8.49 6.56 14.14
N SER A 335 8.38 7.88 14.11
CA SER A 335 7.15 8.61 14.40
C SER A 335 6.49 9.07 13.09
N GLY A 336 5.18 9.31 13.13
CA GLY A 336 4.41 9.75 11.98
C GLY A 336 4.93 11.04 11.36
N ALA A 337 4.77 11.16 10.05
CA ALA A 337 5.18 12.31 9.27
C ALA A 337 4.01 13.26 9.04
N LYS A 338 4.12 14.48 9.50
CA LYS A 338 3.11 15.50 9.30
C LYS A 338 3.03 15.88 7.83
N PHE A 339 1.82 15.84 7.25
CA PHE A 339 1.61 16.13 5.84
C PHE A 339 1.59 17.63 5.61
N ASP A 340 2.75 18.19 5.25
CA ASP A 340 2.90 19.61 4.94
C ASP A 340 2.56 19.85 3.46
N TYR A 341 1.27 20.09 3.16
CA TYR A 341 0.81 20.28 1.79
C TYR A 341 1.40 21.55 1.15
N LYS A 342 1.75 22.55 1.95
CA LYS A 342 2.40 23.76 1.45
C LYS A 342 3.80 23.47 0.94
N LYS A 343 4.48 22.52 1.56
CA LYS A 343 5.78 22.05 1.10
C LYS A 343 5.66 21.36 -0.26
N GLY A 344 4.59 20.63 -0.48
CA GLY A 344 4.30 20.05 -1.80
C GLY A 344 4.18 21.10 -2.90
N ILE A 345 3.52 22.22 -2.60
CA ILE A 345 3.40 23.35 -3.53
C ILE A 345 4.78 23.97 -3.78
N TRP A 346 5.59 24.13 -2.73
CA TRP A 346 6.95 24.62 -2.86
C TRP A 346 7.81 23.73 -3.77
N PHE A 347 7.72 22.42 -3.60
CA PHE A 347 8.41 21.48 -4.50
C PHE A 347 7.99 21.68 -5.95
N ASN A 348 6.70 21.85 -6.18
CA ASN A 348 6.22 22.03 -7.56
C ASN A 348 6.80 23.31 -8.18
N HIS A 349 6.82 24.40 -7.44
CA HIS A 349 7.43 25.65 -7.87
C HIS A 349 8.90 25.44 -8.22
N GLU A 350 9.66 24.80 -7.35
CA GLU A 350 11.09 24.56 -7.56
C GLU A 350 11.35 23.73 -8.82
N TYR A 351 10.51 22.70 -9.07
CA TYR A 351 10.65 21.89 -10.29
C TYR A 351 10.28 22.66 -11.55
N ILE A 352 9.30 23.55 -11.49
CA ILE A 352 9.00 24.46 -12.61
C ILE A 352 10.23 25.33 -12.90
N MET A 353 10.85 25.87 -11.87
CA MET A 353 12.04 26.71 -12.03
C MET A 353 13.25 25.97 -12.59
N MET A 354 13.42 24.69 -12.22
CA MET A 354 14.55 23.87 -12.68
C MET A 354 14.37 23.36 -14.11
N LYS A 355 13.13 23.16 -14.55
CA LYS A 355 12.88 22.68 -15.92
C LYS A 355 13.27 23.75 -16.94
N PRO A 356 13.80 23.32 -18.10
CA PRO A 356 14.03 24.24 -19.21
C PRO A 356 12.75 24.99 -19.60
N ASP A 357 12.86 26.25 -19.93
CA ASP A 357 11.73 27.08 -20.32
C ASP A 357 10.94 26.48 -21.50
N ALA A 358 11.65 25.82 -22.42
CA ALA A 358 11.02 25.15 -23.56
C ALA A 358 10.11 24.00 -23.14
N GLU A 359 10.47 23.24 -22.09
CA GLU A 359 9.63 22.16 -21.58
C GLU A 359 8.38 22.72 -20.89
N ILE A 360 8.52 23.79 -20.13
CA ILE A 360 7.38 24.47 -19.51
C ILE A 360 6.46 25.05 -20.58
N ALA A 361 7.00 25.60 -21.66
CA ALA A 361 6.24 26.09 -22.79
C ALA A 361 5.40 24.98 -23.43
N CYS A 362 5.96 23.78 -23.59
CA CYS A 362 5.20 22.62 -24.08
C CYS A 362 4.04 22.26 -23.14
N LEU A 363 4.27 22.27 -21.82
CA LEU A 363 3.24 22.01 -20.84
C LEU A 363 2.17 23.11 -20.79
N PHE A 364 2.52 24.31 -21.20
CA PHE A 364 1.62 25.46 -21.23
C PHE A 364 0.65 25.42 -22.42
N ARG A 365 1.00 24.77 -23.53
CA ARG A 365 0.14 24.69 -24.71
C ARG A 365 -1.26 24.14 -24.40
N PRO A 366 -1.41 23.00 -23.73
CA PRO A 366 -2.75 22.51 -23.35
C PRO A 366 -3.53 23.51 -22.47
N VAL A 367 -2.84 24.27 -21.64
CA VAL A 367 -3.48 25.30 -20.81
C VAL A 367 -4.06 26.41 -21.67
N LEU A 368 -3.33 26.84 -22.70
CA LEU A 368 -3.84 27.83 -23.68
C LEU A 368 -5.09 27.29 -24.37
N GLU A 369 -5.05 26.05 -24.86
CA GLU A 369 -6.18 25.41 -25.54
C GLU A 369 -7.41 25.35 -24.63
N SER A 370 -7.23 24.99 -23.35
CA SER A 370 -8.33 24.91 -22.39
C SER A 370 -8.97 26.28 -22.07
N ASN A 371 -8.26 27.37 -22.38
CA ASN A 371 -8.75 28.74 -22.23
C ASN A 371 -9.21 29.36 -23.55
N GLY A 372 -9.39 28.54 -24.58
CA GLY A 372 -9.93 28.97 -25.87
C GLY A 372 -8.93 29.62 -26.80
N ILE A 373 -7.63 29.50 -26.53
CA ILE A 373 -6.57 30.01 -27.39
C ILE A 373 -6.01 28.88 -28.25
N ASP A 374 -5.94 29.09 -29.55
CA ASP A 374 -5.28 28.16 -30.47
C ASP A 374 -3.75 28.29 -30.32
N ALA A 375 -3.16 27.36 -29.59
CA ALA A 375 -1.72 27.36 -29.30
C ALA A 375 -0.85 27.22 -30.58
N SER A 376 -1.41 26.69 -31.67
CA SER A 376 -0.68 26.57 -32.93
C SER A 376 -0.35 27.93 -33.59
N ASN A 377 -1.00 29.00 -33.15
CA ASN A 377 -0.71 30.35 -33.58
C ASN A 377 0.60 30.92 -33.02
N TYR A 378 1.20 30.23 -32.06
CA TYR A 378 2.40 30.70 -31.38
C TYR A 378 3.54 29.70 -31.59
N SER A 379 4.74 30.24 -31.95
CA SER A 379 5.92 29.42 -32.12
C SER A 379 6.44 28.93 -30.73
N ASP A 380 7.19 27.82 -30.74
CA ASP A 380 7.88 27.32 -29.54
C ASP A 380 8.83 28.38 -28.99
N GLU A 381 9.54 29.07 -29.84
CA GLU A 381 10.47 30.15 -29.45
C GLU A 381 9.73 31.29 -28.71
N PHE A 382 8.59 31.72 -29.23
CA PHE A 382 7.77 32.75 -28.62
C PHE A 382 7.27 32.33 -27.25
N LEU A 383 6.67 31.14 -27.15
CA LEU A 383 6.15 30.63 -25.85
C LEU A 383 7.25 30.43 -24.85
N THR A 384 8.41 29.94 -25.26
CA THR A 384 9.59 29.77 -24.42
C THR A 384 10.02 31.10 -23.80
N LYS A 385 10.04 32.14 -24.60
CA LYS A 385 10.40 33.49 -24.16
C LYS A 385 9.36 34.04 -23.18
N VAL A 386 8.08 33.87 -23.46
CA VAL A 386 7.00 34.28 -22.57
C VAL A 386 7.13 33.58 -21.21
N VAL A 387 7.32 32.26 -21.22
CA VAL A 387 7.51 31.48 -20.01
C VAL A 387 8.70 31.96 -19.20
N SER A 388 9.83 32.27 -19.86
CA SER A 388 11.04 32.75 -19.20
C SER A 388 10.82 34.02 -18.38
N LEU A 389 9.86 34.85 -18.77
CA LEU A 389 9.56 36.10 -18.10
C LEU A 389 8.69 35.94 -16.86
N VAL A 390 7.87 34.89 -16.79
CA VAL A 390 6.81 34.80 -15.76
C VAL A 390 6.84 33.52 -14.94
N LYS A 391 7.60 32.48 -15.31
CA LYS A 391 7.56 31.20 -14.58
C LYS A 391 7.91 31.31 -13.10
N GLY A 392 8.71 32.27 -12.69
CA GLY A 392 9.05 32.51 -11.29
C GLY A 392 7.89 32.97 -10.43
N ARG A 393 6.78 33.39 -11.04
CA ARG A 393 5.61 33.91 -10.33
C ARG A 393 4.51 32.88 -10.11
N VAL A 394 4.73 31.64 -10.56
CA VAL A 394 3.69 30.59 -10.50
C VAL A 394 4.17 29.38 -9.72
N ASN A 395 3.22 28.68 -9.11
CA ASN A 395 3.45 27.40 -8.46
C ASN A 395 2.97 26.23 -9.34
N PHE A 396 2.11 26.51 -10.32
CA PHE A 396 1.56 25.54 -11.25
C PHE A 396 1.57 26.09 -12.66
N VAL A 397 1.80 25.24 -13.66
CA VAL A 397 1.83 25.66 -15.05
C VAL A 397 0.52 26.34 -15.47
N LYS A 398 -0.63 25.89 -14.99
CA LYS A 398 -1.92 26.48 -15.29
C LYS A 398 -2.03 27.96 -14.88
N GLU A 399 -1.28 28.39 -13.87
CA GLU A 399 -1.27 29.77 -13.39
C GLU A 399 -0.55 30.70 -14.38
N LEU A 400 0.20 30.17 -15.32
CA LEU A 400 0.82 30.95 -16.38
C LEU A 400 -0.25 31.70 -17.22
N TRP A 401 -1.44 31.14 -17.35
CA TRP A 401 -2.55 31.79 -18.05
C TRP A 401 -2.85 33.18 -17.46
N ASP A 402 -2.99 33.26 -16.14
CA ASP A 402 -3.28 34.53 -15.48
C ASP A 402 -2.13 35.55 -15.61
N GLN A 403 -0.90 35.07 -15.72
CA GLN A 403 0.29 35.90 -15.86
C GLN A 403 0.51 36.36 -17.31
N THR A 404 -0.06 35.68 -18.28
CA THR A 404 0.28 35.87 -19.72
C THR A 404 -0.90 36.33 -20.59
N ARG A 405 -2.12 36.30 -20.11
CA ARG A 405 -3.32 36.66 -20.88
C ARG A 405 -3.27 38.07 -21.49
N PHE A 406 -2.39 38.92 -20.97
CA PHE A 406 -2.19 40.28 -21.51
C PHE A 406 -1.32 40.28 -22.78
N PHE A 407 -0.66 39.18 -23.11
CA PHE A 407 0.19 39.04 -24.28
C PHE A 407 -0.54 38.38 -25.48
N SER A 408 -1.79 38.00 -25.31
CA SER A 408 -2.62 37.33 -26.34
C SER A 408 -3.50 38.30 -27.09
#